data_3b99afbf697ad2a117b652bdf7205b4c
#
_entry.id   3b99afbf697ad2a117b652bdf7205b4c
#
_cell.length_a   1.000
_cell.length_b   1.000
_cell.length_c   1.000
_cell.angle_alpha   90.00
_cell.angle_beta   90.00
_cell.angle_gamma   90.00
#
_symmetry.space_group_name_H-M   'P 1'
#
loop_
_entity.id
_entity.type
_entity.pdbx_description
1 polymer ?
#
loop_
_entity_poly.entity_id
_entity_poly.type
_entity_poly.pdbx_seq_one_letter_code
_entity_poly.pdbx_strand_id
1 'polypeptide(L)'
;MRLLFALVLIFISSIGFSQKLKFKIDGLEDTTVHLIRYFGKGLFYADTAVTKNGIAEFDGSKQKAGILALFLPDKKMLEFIYNDEDVFIESSLPDLMGNTKVKKSEENKVFHAYVKYMNAQRTDANRFVEQRKGHPEGSEQYKKLSDQIIQTTKNVVGYHQDIVANHWDKLVSRIVKMSMDIEIPAPPTNEAGDII
;
A
#
# COMPACT_ATOMS: atom_id res chain seq x y z
N MET A 1 -36.51 59.43 -2.79
CA MET A 1 -36.36 58.02 -2.31
C MET A 1 -35.12 57.43 -2.96
N ARG A 2 -34.03 57.37 -2.24
CA ARG A 2 -32.73 56.74 -2.68
C ARG A 2 -32.66 55.39 -2.08
N LEU A 3 -32.79 54.33 -2.91
CA LEU A 3 -32.55 52.96 -2.50
C LEU A 3 -31.02 52.72 -2.40
N LEU A 4 -30.52 52.52 -1.20
CA LEU A 4 -29.20 51.99 -0.94
C LEU A 4 -29.25 50.49 -1.16
N PHE A 5 -28.63 49.98 -2.24
CA PHE A 5 -28.32 48.58 -2.42
C PHE A 5 -27.08 48.28 -1.59
N ALA A 6 -27.26 47.64 -0.46
CA ALA A 6 -26.18 47.07 0.33
C ALA A 6 -25.75 45.72 -0.30
N LEU A 7 -24.64 45.76 -1.03
CA LEU A 7 -23.98 44.56 -1.58
C LEU A 7 -23.28 43.81 -0.42
N VAL A 8 -23.93 42.80 0.13
CA VAL A 8 -23.30 41.89 1.10
C VAL A 8 -22.40 40.96 0.33
N LEU A 9 -21.10 41.25 0.30
CA LEU A 9 -20.05 40.36 -0.17
C LEU A 9 -19.89 39.23 0.89
N ILE A 10 -20.51 38.09 0.64
CA ILE A 10 -20.27 36.88 1.40
C ILE A 10 -18.87 36.39 0.99
N PHE A 11 -17.89 36.71 1.78
CA PHE A 11 -16.59 36.03 1.74
C PHE A 11 -16.80 34.58 2.18
N ILE A 12 -17.05 33.68 1.24
CA ILE A 12 -16.90 32.24 1.47
C ILE A 12 -15.41 32.00 1.53
N SER A 13 -14.84 32.12 2.75
CA SER A 13 -13.53 31.59 3.05
C SER A 13 -13.62 30.07 2.80
N SER A 14 -13.09 29.62 1.67
CA SER A 14 -12.82 28.23 1.41
C SER A 14 -11.88 27.78 2.53
N ILE A 15 -12.44 27.15 3.56
CA ILE A 15 -11.63 26.40 4.53
C ILE A 15 -11.06 25.25 3.71
N GLY A 16 -9.89 25.47 3.15
CA GLY A 16 -9.12 24.41 2.52
C GLY A 16 -8.85 23.36 3.60
N PHE A 17 -9.55 22.24 3.52
CA PHE A 17 -9.19 21.08 4.31
C PHE A 17 -7.83 20.61 3.78
N SER A 18 -6.75 21.07 4.44
CA SER A 18 -5.42 20.52 4.20
C SER A 18 -5.41 19.11 4.77
N GLN A 19 -5.27 18.12 3.90
CA GLN A 19 -5.10 16.74 4.32
C GLN A 19 -3.84 16.61 5.16
N LYS A 20 -3.97 15.98 6.32
CA LYS A 20 -2.86 15.81 7.25
C LYS A 20 -2.29 14.40 7.13
N LEU A 21 -0.98 14.32 6.93
CA LEU A 21 -0.23 13.08 7.00
C LEU A 21 0.52 13.03 8.33
N LYS A 22 0.05 12.15 9.22
CA LYS A 22 0.57 12.02 10.57
C LYS A 22 1.12 10.62 10.81
N PHE A 23 2.32 10.56 11.36
CA PHE A 23 2.98 9.33 11.73
C PHE A 23 3.45 9.41 13.17
N LYS A 24 3.20 8.35 13.95
CA LYS A 24 3.75 8.19 15.28
C LYS A 24 4.57 6.92 15.31
N ILE A 25 5.87 7.05 15.56
CA ILE A 25 6.81 5.93 15.57
C ILE A 25 7.36 5.77 16.99
N ASP A 26 6.89 4.76 17.70
CA ASP A 26 7.39 4.47 19.03
C ASP A 26 8.84 3.95 18.93
N GLY A 27 9.72 4.45 19.80
CA GLY A 27 11.14 4.17 19.78
C GLY A 27 11.96 5.02 18.83
N LEU A 28 11.35 5.99 18.13
CA LEU A 28 12.07 6.99 17.32
C LEU A 28 12.34 8.23 18.16
N GLU A 29 13.61 8.61 18.28
CA GLU A 29 14.03 9.87 18.89
C GLU A 29 13.69 11.06 18.00
N ASP A 30 13.72 12.26 18.56
CA ASP A 30 13.50 13.49 17.80
C ASP A 30 14.60 13.66 16.75
N THR A 31 14.20 13.66 15.48
CA THR A 31 15.12 13.66 14.34
C THR A 31 14.43 14.21 13.09
N THR A 32 15.22 14.43 12.06
CA THR A 32 14.69 14.76 10.73
C THR A 32 14.27 13.50 9.99
N VAL A 33 13.05 13.51 9.48
CA VAL A 33 12.47 12.46 8.64
C VAL A 33 11.97 13.04 7.33
N HIS A 34 11.87 12.22 6.32
CA HIS A 34 11.48 12.67 4.99
C HIS A 34 10.26 11.91 4.48
N LEU A 35 9.41 12.58 3.71
CA LEU A 35 8.54 11.91 2.77
C LEU A 35 9.32 11.66 1.48
N ILE A 36 9.23 10.45 0.98
CA ILE A 36 9.71 10.09 -0.35
C ILE A 36 8.55 9.56 -1.18
N ARG A 37 8.64 9.79 -2.49
CA ARG A 37 7.67 9.29 -3.47
C ARG A 37 8.37 8.49 -4.53
N TYR A 38 7.64 7.53 -5.07
CA TYR A 38 8.07 6.74 -6.22
C TYR A 38 7.70 7.49 -7.51
N PHE A 39 8.64 7.62 -8.43
CA PHE A 39 8.40 8.11 -9.77
C PHE A 39 9.26 7.35 -10.79
N GLY A 40 8.60 6.58 -11.64
CA GLY A 40 9.28 5.62 -12.50
C GLY A 40 10.07 4.60 -11.67
N LYS A 41 11.38 4.49 -11.91
CA LYS A 41 12.29 3.62 -11.15
C LYS A 41 13.01 4.34 -10.00
N GLY A 42 12.73 5.62 -9.78
CA GLY A 42 13.45 6.47 -8.83
C GLY A 42 12.64 6.76 -7.57
N LEU A 43 13.38 7.08 -6.49
CA LEU A 43 12.87 7.61 -5.23
C LEU A 43 13.26 9.08 -5.12
N PHE A 44 12.30 9.93 -4.79
CA PHE A 44 12.51 11.38 -4.72
C PHE A 44 12.00 11.92 -3.40
N TYR A 45 12.77 12.81 -2.79
CA TYR A 45 12.31 13.56 -1.62
C TYR A 45 11.11 14.42 -1.99
N ALA A 46 10.03 14.27 -1.25
CA ALA A 46 8.78 14.99 -1.46
C ALA A 46 8.55 16.08 -0.41
N ASP A 47 8.95 15.83 0.84
CA ASP A 47 8.84 16.78 1.95
C ASP A 47 9.77 16.37 3.10
N THR A 48 9.91 17.25 4.11
CA THR A 48 10.77 17.02 5.28
C THR A 48 10.08 17.54 6.53
N ALA A 49 10.16 16.78 7.62
CA ALA A 49 9.67 17.18 8.93
C ALA A 49 10.69 16.81 10.03
N VAL A 50 10.62 17.52 11.16
CA VAL A 50 11.33 17.15 12.38
C VAL A 50 10.33 16.46 13.31
N THR A 51 10.66 15.28 13.79
CA THR A 51 9.83 14.57 14.76
C THR A 51 9.86 15.23 16.12
N LYS A 52 8.73 15.15 16.83
CA LYS A 52 8.63 15.53 18.25
C LYS A 52 7.93 14.40 18.99
N ASN A 53 8.63 13.81 19.95
CA ASN A 53 8.15 12.62 20.68
C ASN A 53 7.76 11.47 19.72
N GLY A 54 8.56 11.24 18.68
CA GLY A 54 8.32 10.23 17.65
C GLY A 54 7.18 10.56 16.69
N ILE A 55 6.63 11.79 16.71
CA ILE A 55 5.53 12.20 15.83
C ILE A 55 6.08 13.08 14.69
N ALA A 56 5.78 12.69 13.46
CA ALA A 56 5.99 13.51 12.25
C ALA A 56 4.63 13.89 11.64
N GLU A 57 4.52 15.13 11.18
CA GLU A 57 3.33 15.64 10.48
C GLU A 57 3.74 16.35 9.20
N PHE A 58 3.02 16.10 8.10
CA PHE A 58 3.23 16.73 6.81
C PHE A 58 1.90 17.23 6.24
N ASP A 59 1.99 18.19 5.35
CA ASP A 59 0.86 18.73 4.61
C ASP A 59 0.57 17.88 3.37
N GLY A 60 -0.50 17.09 3.43
CA GLY A 60 -0.93 16.24 2.33
C GLY A 60 -1.32 16.99 1.07
N SER A 61 -1.84 18.23 1.20
CA SER A 61 -2.24 19.04 0.05
C SER A 61 -1.08 19.37 -0.92
N LYS A 62 0.16 19.23 -0.46
CA LYS A 62 1.37 19.39 -1.27
C LYS A 62 1.78 18.10 -1.99
N GLN A 63 1.13 16.99 -1.70
CA GLN A 63 1.48 15.70 -2.24
C GLN A 63 0.57 15.31 -3.40
N LYS A 64 1.02 14.39 -4.23
CA LYS A 64 0.21 13.76 -5.27
C LYS A 64 -0.19 12.37 -4.85
N ALA A 65 -1.38 11.94 -5.25
CA ALA A 65 -1.86 10.59 -5.02
C ALA A 65 -0.86 9.54 -5.54
N GLY A 66 -0.64 8.49 -4.77
CA GLY A 66 0.29 7.42 -5.10
C GLY A 66 0.87 6.73 -3.87
N ILE A 67 1.89 5.91 -4.10
CA ILE A 67 2.68 5.29 -3.03
C ILE A 67 3.73 6.28 -2.57
N LEU A 68 3.72 6.56 -1.27
CA LEU A 68 4.72 7.36 -0.57
C LEU A 68 5.35 6.51 0.53
N ALA A 69 6.46 6.98 1.09
CA ALA A 69 7.03 6.39 2.28
C ALA A 69 7.55 7.46 3.26
N LEU A 70 7.36 7.21 4.54
CA LEU A 70 8.11 7.88 5.60
C LEU A 70 9.49 7.25 5.65
N PHE A 71 10.52 8.04 5.40
CA PHE A 71 11.92 7.63 5.37
C PHE A 71 12.65 8.12 6.63
N LEU A 72 13.22 7.17 7.38
CA LEU A 72 13.94 7.42 8.63
C LEU A 72 15.45 7.52 8.40
N PRO A 73 16.22 8.12 9.34
CA PRO A 73 17.66 8.28 9.21
C PRO A 73 18.45 6.97 9.04
N ASP A 74 17.96 5.87 9.65
CA ASP A 74 18.55 4.52 9.55
C ASP A 74 18.17 3.78 8.25
N LYS A 75 17.65 4.51 7.25
CA LYS A 75 17.19 4.03 5.95
C LYS A 75 15.97 3.10 6.00
N LYS A 76 15.31 2.96 7.15
CA LYS A 76 14.03 2.27 7.22
C LYS A 76 12.93 3.11 6.59
N MET A 77 11.96 2.43 6.00
CA MET A 77 10.83 3.06 5.33
C MET A 77 9.52 2.47 5.82
N LEU A 78 8.53 3.34 6.01
CA LEU A 78 7.15 2.97 6.22
C LEU A 78 6.35 3.43 5.00
N GLU A 79 6.07 2.50 4.10
CA GLU A 79 5.30 2.76 2.89
C GLU A 79 3.80 2.91 3.22
N PHE A 80 3.16 3.82 2.51
CA PHE A 80 1.73 4.06 2.63
C PHE A 80 1.16 4.60 1.31
N ILE A 81 -0.16 4.52 1.16
CA ILE A 81 -0.86 5.12 0.03
C ILE A 81 -1.42 6.48 0.46
N TYR A 82 -1.18 7.49 -0.36
CA TYR A 82 -1.85 8.77 -0.29
C TYR A 82 -2.83 8.90 -1.46
N ASN A 83 -4.08 9.20 -1.17
CA ASN A 83 -5.16 9.38 -2.14
C ASN A 83 -6.13 10.47 -1.67
N ASP A 84 -5.59 11.69 -1.50
CA ASP A 84 -6.32 12.91 -1.11
C ASP A 84 -7.19 12.76 0.16
N GLU A 85 -6.73 11.93 1.10
CA GLU A 85 -7.36 11.73 2.41
C GLU A 85 -6.37 11.99 3.56
N ASP A 86 -6.91 12.20 4.77
CA ASP A 86 -6.07 12.23 5.97
C ASP A 86 -5.48 10.86 6.26
N VAL A 87 -4.19 10.83 6.59
CA VAL A 87 -3.48 9.61 6.99
C VAL A 87 -3.00 9.77 8.43
N PHE A 88 -3.34 8.79 9.29
CA PHE A 88 -2.71 8.65 10.59
C PHE A 88 -2.31 7.20 10.81
N ILE A 89 -0.98 6.98 10.87
CA ILE A 89 -0.38 5.66 11.07
C ILE A 89 0.50 5.70 12.31
N GLU A 90 0.30 4.73 13.19
CA GLU A 90 1.21 4.41 14.29
C GLU A 90 2.03 3.18 13.95
N SER A 91 3.28 3.16 14.38
CA SER A 91 4.16 2.00 14.28
C SER A 91 5.23 2.04 15.36
N SER A 92 6.12 1.06 15.38
CA SER A 92 7.25 1.01 16.31
C SER A 92 8.47 0.36 15.69
N LEU A 93 9.65 0.81 16.13
CA LEU A 93 10.90 0.15 15.83
C LEU A 93 11.03 -1.18 16.58
N PRO A 94 11.78 -2.19 16.07
CA PRO A 94 12.52 -2.13 14.81
C PRO A 94 11.71 -2.51 13.56
N ASP A 95 10.50 -3.06 13.70
CA ASP A 95 9.66 -3.57 12.58
C ASP A 95 8.52 -2.61 12.28
N LEU A 96 8.79 -1.61 11.44
CA LEU A 96 7.81 -0.60 11.06
C LEU A 96 6.57 -1.20 10.37
N MET A 97 6.76 -2.14 9.46
CA MET A 97 5.64 -2.69 8.68
C MET A 97 4.81 -3.69 9.50
N GLY A 98 5.45 -4.56 10.27
CA GLY A 98 4.77 -5.53 11.12
C GLY A 98 3.96 -4.86 12.23
N ASN A 99 4.50 -3.79 12.83
CA ASN A 99 3.88 -3.09 13.95
C ASN A 99 2.89 -1.98 13.53
N THR A 100 2.64 -1.81 12.22
CA THR A 100 1.73 -0.78 11.71
C THR A 100 0.30 -0.94 12.23
N LYS A 101 -0.24 0.19 12.71
CA LYS A 101 -1.64 0.38 13.11
C LYS A 101 -2.19 1.63 12.41
N VAL A 102 -3.08 1.45 11.46
CA VAL A 102 -3.72 2.56 10.75
C VAL A 102 -4.87 3.10 11.60
N LYS A 103 -4.74 4.36 12.03
CA LYS A 103 -5.78 5.07 12.82
C LYS A 103 -6.75 5.83 11.91
N LYS A 104 -6.24 6.40 10.83
CA LYS A 104 -7.04 7.14 9.85
C LYS A 104 -6.50 6.89 8.44
N SER A 105 -7.32 6.62 7.50
CA SER A 105 -7.14 6.30 6.09
C SER A 105 -7.72 4.92 5.74
N GLU A 106 -8.74 4.92 4.92
CA GLU A 106 -9.34 3.65 4.44
C GLU A 106 -8.46 2.98 3.39
N GLU A 107 -7.74 3.74 2.56
CA GLU A 107 -6.72 3.20 1.65
C GLU A 107 -5.66 2.40 2.42
N ASN A 108 -5.12 3.01 3.48
CA ASN A 108 -4.03 2.39 4.23
C ASN A 108 -4.46 1.23 5.12
N LYS A 109 -5.72 1.18 5.56
CA LYS A 109 -6.25 -0.02 6.23
C LYS A 109 -6.19 -1.23 5.31
N VAL A 110 -6.65 -1.08 4.07
CA VAL A 110 -6.61 -2.15 3.06
C VAL A 110 -5.16 -2.45 2.66
N PHE A 111 -4.36 -1.42 2.38
CA PHE A 111 -2.96 -1.58 1.96
C PHE A 111 -2.12 -2.34 3.00
N HIS A 112 -2.15 -1.95 4.26
CA HIS A 112 -1.36 -2.63 5.30
C HIS A 112 -1.88 -4.02 5.64
N ALA A 113 -3.20 -4.27 5.53
CA ALA A 113 -3.74 -5.62 5.61
C ALA A 113 -3.22 -6.49 4.47
N TYR A 114 -3.22 -5.96 3.24
CA TYR A 114 -2.65 -6.61 2.06
C TYR A 114 -1.17 -6.95 2.24
N VAL A 115 -0.34 -5.98 2.62
CA VAL A 115 1.10 -6.21 2.82
C VAL A 115 1.36 -7.27 3.89
N LYS A 116 0.65 -7.24 5.02
CA LYS A 116 0.78 -8.25 6.08
C LYS A 116 0.39 -9.64 5.59
N TYR A 117 -0.72 -9.74 4.86
CA TYR A 117 -1.16 -11.00 4.29
C TYR A 117 -0.13 -11.57 3.29
N MET A 118 0.35 -10.75 2.36
CA MET A 118 1.36 -11.15 1.37
C MET A 118 2.66 -11.62 2.04
N ASN A 119 3.12 -10.92 3.07
CA ASN A 119 4.30 -11.32 3.84
C ASN A 119 4.10 -12.66 4.55
N ALA A 120 2.92 -12.91 5.13
CA ALA A 120 2.59 -14.19 5.76
C ALA A 120 2.60 -15.34 4.74
N GLN A 121 1.92 -15.17 3.59
CA GLN A 121 1.90 -16.18 2.52
C GLN A 121 3.30 -16.46 1.97
N ARG A 122 4.13 -15.43 1.77
CA ARG A 122 5.52 -15.58 1.33
C ARG A 122 6.37 -16.36 2.36
N THR A 123 6.20 -16.05 3.64
CA THR A 123 6.92 -16.75 4.72
C THR A 123 6.56 -18.23 4.76
N ASP A 124 5.26 -18.54 4.66
CA ASP A 124 4.79 -19.93 4.63
C ASP A 124 5.30 -20.67 3.37
N ALA A 125 5.20 -20.06 2.20
CA ALA A 125 5.71 -20.64 0.96
C ALA A 125 7.21 -20.95 1.05
N ASN A 126 8.03 -20.00 1.55
CA ASN A 126 9.47 -20.20 1.73
C ASN A 126 9.76 -21.34 2.71
N ARG A 127 9.03 -21.41 3.83
CA ARG A 127 9.15 -22.49 4.81
C ARG A 127 8.86 -23.86 4.17
N PHE A 128 7.78 -23.98 3.40
CA PHE A 128 7.45 -25.25 2.72
C PHE A 128 8.48 -25.62 1.65
N VAL A 129 9.01 -24.65 0.92
CA VAL A 129 10.09 -24.87 -0.05
C VAL A 129 11.35 -25.43 0.64
N GLU A 130 11.76 -24.83 1.75
CA GLU A 130 12.94 -25.31 2.50
C GLU A 130 12.71 -26.71 3.08
N GLN A 131 11.55 -26.97 3.68
CA GLN A 131 11.21 -28.28 4.18
C GLN A 131 11.21 -29.35 3.07
N ARG A 132 10.68 -29.01 1.89
CA ARG A 132 10.58 -29.92 0.76
C ARG A 132 11.95 -30.39 0.26
N LYS A 133 12.99 -29.56 0.34
CA LYS A 133 14.37 -29.93 -0.05
C LYS A 133 14.93 -31.12 0.72
N GLY A 134 14.44 -31.38 1.94
CA GLY A 134 14.84 -32.48 2.77
C GLY A 134 14.20 -33.85 2.43
N HIS A 135 13.32 -33.89 1.43
CA HIS A 135 12.56 -35.10 1.07
C HIS A 135 12.83 -35.52 -0.38
N PRO A 136 12.95 -36.86 -0.65
CA PRO A 136 13.09 -37.35 -2.02
C PRO A 136 11.92 -36.95 -2.91
N GLU A 137 12.23 -36.57 -4.14
CA GLU A 137 11.21 -36.25 -5.14
C GLU A 137 10.27 -37.45 -5.35
N GLY A 138 8.96 -37.15 -5.40
CA GLY A 138 7.91 -38.16 -5.54
C GLY A 138 7.49 -38.85 -4.23
N SER A 139 8.20 -38.64 -3.10
CA SER A 139 7.73 -39.13 -1.80
C SER A 139 6.42 -38.46 -1.37
N GLU A 140 5.67 -39.13 -0.48
CA GLU A 140 4.41 -38.59 0.04
C GLU A 140 4.59 -37.19 0.69
N GLN A 141 5.65 -37.03 1.48
CA GLN A 141 5.96 -35.76 2.13
C GLN A 141 6.35 -34.68 1.14
N TYR A 142 7.11 -35.00 0.09
CA TYR A 142 7.44 -34.06 -0.98
C TYR A 142 6.18 -33.56 -1.70
N LYS A 143 5.25 -34.49 -2.03
CA LYS A 143 3.95 -34.14 -2.65
C LYS A 143 3.12 -33.26 -1.75
N LYS A 144 2.98 -33.61 -0.47
CA LYS A 144 2.23 -32.83 0.52
C LYS A 144 2.74 -31.38 0.63
N LEU A 145 4.07 -31.20 0.70
CA LEU A 145 4.69 -29.86 0.75
C LEU A 145 4.50 -29.09 -0.56
N SER A 146 4.54 -29.79 -1.70
CA SER A 146 4.25 -29.18 -3.01
C SER A 146 2.79 -28.69 -3.09
N ASP A 147 1.85 -29.47 -2.58
CA ASP A 147 0.43 -29.06 -2.53
C ASP A 147 0.23 -27.83 -1.61
N GLN A 148 0.96 -27.77 -0.49
CA GLN A 148 0.93 -26.60 0.38
C GLN A 148 1.46 -25.34 -0.31
N ILE A 149 2.55 -25.44 -1.10
CA ILE A 149 3.08 -24.33 -1.90
C ILE A 149 2.06 -23.87 -2.94
N ILE A 150 1.43 -24.82 -3.64
CA ILE A 150 0.36 -24.50 -4.61
C ILE A 150 -0.81 -23.79 -3.90
N GLN A 151 -1.18 -24.26 -2.71
CA GLN A 151 -2.26 -23.65 -1.95
C GLN A 151 -1.94 -22.21 -1.54
N THR A 152 -0.69 -21.87 -1.14
CA THR A 152 -0.31 -20.49 -0.85
C THR A 152 -0.46 -19.59 -2.08
N THR A 153 -0.11 -20.09 -3.27
CA THR A 153 -0.32 -19.36 -4.53
C THR A 153 -1.82 -19.12 -4.80
N LYS A 154 -2.66 -20.14 -4.65
CA LYS A 154 -4.12 -19.99 -4.82
C LYS A 154 -4.69 -18.98 -3.83
N ASN A 155 -4.24 -19.00 -2.58
CA ASN A 155 -4.66 -18.04 -1.55
C ASN A 155 -4.31 -16.61 -1.94
N VAL A 156 -3.11 -16.37 -2.49
CA VAL A 156 -2.68 -15.05 -2.98
C VAL A 156 -3.57 -14.59 -4.13
N VAL A 157 -3.81 -15.44 -5.13
CA VAL A 157 -4.69 -15.11 -6.26
C VAL A 157 -6.10 -14.77 -5.79
N GLY A 158 -6.68 -15.58 -4.92
CA GLY A 158 -8.01 -15.34 -4.36
C GLY A 158 -8.08 -14.01 -3.58
N TYR A 159 -7.05 -13.70 -2.80
CA TYR A 159 -7.00 -12.44 -2.04
C TYR A 159 -6.84 -11.22 -2.95
N HIS A 160 -6.06 -11.31 -4.03
CA HIS A 160 -5.99 -10.25 -5.05
C HIS A 160 -7.37 -9.99 -5.68
N GLN A 161 -8.09 -11.06 -6.07
CA GLN A 161 -9.44 -10.94 -6.65
C GLN A 161 -10.42 -10.30 -5.66
N ASP A 162 -10.34 -10.68 -4.38
CA ASP A 162 -11.18 -10.13 -3.32
C ASP A 162 -10.94 -8.64 -3.12
N ILE A 163 -9.67 -8.19 -3.06
CA ILE A 163 -9.34 -6.76 -2.97
C ILE A 163 -9.87 -5.99 -4.18
N VAL A 164 -9.69 -6.52 -5.39
CA VAL A 164 -10.15 -5.86 -6.62
C VAL A 164 -11.68 -5.77 -6.67
N ALA A 165 -12.39 -6.79 -6.21
CA ALA A 165 -13.85 -6.81 -6.19
C ALA A 165 -14.44 -5.89 -5.11
N ASN A 166 -13.90 -5.94 -3.88
CA ASN A 166 -14.50 -5.27 -2.72
C ASN A 166 -13.99 -3.84 -2.49
N HIS A 167 -12.91 -3.44 -3.15
CA HIS A 167 -12.29 -2.11 -2.99
C HIS A 167 -12.00 -1.43 -4.34
N TRP A 168 -12.83 -1.67 -5.35
CA TRP A 168 -12.65 -1.22 -6.73
C TRP A 168 -12.49 0.30 -6.88
N ASP A 169 -13.05 1.08 -5.96
CA ASP A 169 -12.96 2.54 -5.88
C ASP A 169 -11.62 3.05 -5.36
N LYS A 170 -10.83 2.21 -4.71
CA LYS A 170 -9.58 2.57 -4.03
C LYS A 170 -8.35 2.47 -4.94
N LEU A 171 -7.35 3.30 -4.65
CA LEU A 171 -6.07 3.28 -5.36
C LEU A 171 -5.31 1.96 -5.09
N VAL A 172 -5.38 1.42 -3.87
CA VAL A 172 -4.78 0.12 -3.54
C VAL A 172 -5.29 -1.00 -4.44
N SER A 173 -6.58 -1.01 -4.75
CA SER A 173 -7.18 -2.00 -5.65
C SER A 173 -6.59 -1.93 -7.06
N ARG A 174 -6.38 -0.72 -7.58
CA ARG A 174 -5.73 -0.52 -8.89
C ARG A 174 -4.29 -1.01 -8.89
N ILE A 175 -3.54 -0.75 -7.80
CA ILE A 175 -2.15 -1.22 -7.63
C ILE A 175 -2.12 -2.75 -7.59
N VAL A 176 -2.99 -3.39 -6.81
CA VAL A 176 -3.10 -4.85 -6.73
C VAL A 176 -3.46 -5.43 -8.10
N LYS A 177 -4.44 -4.85 -8.80
CA LYS A 177 -4.83 -5.30 -10.14
C LYS A 177 -3.68 -5.25 -11.14
N MET A 178 -2.81 -4.25 -11.06
CA MET A 178 -1.63 -4.13 -11.92
C MET A 178 -0.55 -5.20 -11.63
N SER A 179 -0.57 -5.83 -10.46
CA SER A 179 0.34 -6.91 -10.07
C SER A 179 -0.18 -8.31 -10.42
N MET A 180 -1.43 -8.41 -10.87
CA MET A 180 -2.02 -9.69 -11.28
C MET A 180 -1.57 -10.06 -12.71
N ASP A 181 -1.44 -11.36 -12.95
CA ASP A 181 -1.17 -11.86 -14.30
C ASP A 181 -2.32 -11.49 -15.24
N ILE A 182 -1.95 -11.05 -16.43
CA ILE A 182 -2.92 -10.75 -17.50
C ILE A 182 -3.17 -12.06 -18.26
N GLU A 183 -4.40 -12.54 -18.22
CA GLU A 183 -4.82 -13.61 -19.14
C GLU A 183 -4.82 -13.05 -20.57
N ILE A 184 -3.86 -13.52 -21.37
CA ILE A 184 -3.83 -13.22 -22.80
C ILE A 184 -4.83 -14.18 -23.45
N PRO A 185 -5.92 -13.66 -24.07
CA PRO A 185 -6.85 -14.51 -24.79
C PRO A 185 -6.11 -15.30 -25.88
N ALA A 186 -6.49 -16.55 -26.10
CA ALA A 186 -5.98 -17.31 -27.22
C ALA A 186 -6.25 -16.52 -28.52
N PRO A 187 -5.31 -16.50 -29.45
CA PRO A 187 -5.53 -15.82 -30.72
C PRO A 187 -6.76 -16.43 -31.43
N PRO A 188 -7.55 -15.62 -32.14
CA PRO A 188 -8.69 -16.13 -32.90
C PRO A 188 -8.20 -17.15 -33.94
N THR A 189 -8.91 -18.27 -34.03
CA THR A 189 -8.61 -19.34 -34.99
C THR A 189 -9.77 -19.51 -35.95
N ASN A 190 -9.47 -19.95 -37.19
CA ASN A 190 -10.48 -20.34 -38.18
C ASN A 190 -11.04 -21.74 -37.83
N GLU A 191 -11.99 -22.23 -38.63
CA GLU A 191 -12.60 -23.56 -38.45
C GLU A 191 -11.61 -24.73 -38.60
N ALA A 192 -10.47 -24.51 -39.25
CA ALA A 192 -9.38 -25.48 -39.40
C ALA A 192 -8.38 -25.44 -38.22
N GLY A 193 -8.51 -24.47 -37.26
CA GLY A 193 -7.63 -24.29 -36.10
C GLY A 193 -6.42 -23.40 -36.37
N ASP A 194 -6.31 -22.76 -37.54
CA ASP A 194 -5.22 -21.83 -37.86
C ASP A 194 -5.50 -20.45 -37.25
N ILE A 195 -4.44 -19.77 -36.79
CA ILE A 195 -4.50 -18.40 -36.27
C ILE A 195 -4.87 -17.44 -37.41
N ILE A 196 -5.90 -16.59 -37.22
CA ILE A 196 -6.35 -15.57 -38.17
C ILE A 196 -5.74 -14.21 -37.82
#